data_76cb23d45bfcde4866711ca365748870
#
_entry.id   76cb23d45bfcde4866711ca365748870
#
_cell.length_a   1.000
_cell.length_b   1.000
_cell.length_c   1.000
_cell.angle_alpha   90.00
_cell.angle_beta   90.00
_cell.angle_gamma   90.00
#
_symmetry.space_group_name_H-M   'P 1'
#
loop_
_entity.id
_entity.type
_entity.pdbx_description
1 polymer ?
#
loop_
_entity_poly.entity_id
_entity_poly.type
_entity_poly.pdbx_seq_one_letter_code
_entity_poly.pdbx_strand_id
1 'polypeptide(L)'
;ILGHNGAGKSTLIKVLSGAYKRDEGQIFVNGEEADINNPRDAKKYGIETIYQTLAVADNVDAAANLYLGREILTNYGTLDDAAMESQARKVMGRLNPNFQRFKEPVSKLSGGQRQSVAIARAILFNARILIMDEPTAALGPQETDQVSDLIQQLKQEGIGIFLISHDIHDVFDLADRVAVMK
;
A
#
# COMPACT_ATOMS: atom_id res chain seq x y z
N ILE A 1 -13.87 5.10 -1.46
CA ILE A 1 -14.21 6.50 -1.81
C ILE A 1 -14.52 6.54 -3.30
N LEU A 2 -15.72 6.99 -3.66
CA LEU A 2 -16.19 7.17 -5.02
C LEU A 2 -16.29 8.66 -5.38
N GLY A 3 -16.25 8.98 -6.67
CA GLY A 3 -16.48 10.32 -7.19
C GLY A 3 -15.95 10.48 -8.60
N HIS A 4 -16.45 11.48 -9.32
CA HIS A 4 -15.98 11.81 -10.66
C HIS A 4 -14.52 12.26 -10.68
N ASN A 5 -13.90 12.25 -11.86
CA ASN A 5 -12.60 12.88 -12.05
C ASN A 5 -12.71 14.37 -11.70
N GLY A 6 -11.77 14.87 -10.91
CA GLY A 6 -11.81 16.24 -10.39
C GLY A 6 -12.57 16.44 -9.06
N ALA A 7 -13.26 15.44 -8.53
CA ALA A 7 -13.97 15.52 -7.24
C ALA A 7 -13.06 15.67 -5.99
N GLY A 8 -11.75 15.78 -6.16
CA GLY A 8 -10.81 15.98 -5.05
C GLY A 8 -10.33 14.70 -4.36
N LYS A 9 -10.67 13.49 -4.84
CA LYS A 9 -10.23 12.22 -4.23
C LYS A 9 -8.72 12.15 -4.03
N SER A 10 -7.95 12.38 -5.09
CA SER A 10 -6.48 12.34 -5.03
C SER A 10 -5.90 13.48 -4.17
N THR A 11 -6.58 14.62 -4.08
CA THR A 11 -6.18 15.70 -3.17
C THR A 11 -6.37 15.29 -1.72
N LEU A 12 -7.52 14.71 -1.39
CA LEU A 12 -7.78 14.16 -0.05
C LEU A 12 -6.71 13.13 0.36
N ILE A 13 -6.38 12.19 -0.54
CA ILE A 13 -5.30 11.22 -0.30
C ILE A 13 -3.98 11.91 -0.03
N LYS A 14 -3.60 12.89 -0.84
CA LYS A 14 -2.34 13.61 -0.69
C LYS A 14 -2.27 14.36 0.64
N VAL A 15 -3.39 14.85 1.15
CA VAL A 15 -3.47 15.44 2.49
C VAL A 15 -3.32 14.38 3.58
N LEU A 16 -4.04 13.26 3.48
CA LEU A 16 -3.96 12.16 4.45
C LEU A 16 -2.58 11.49 4.48
N SER A 17 -1.93 11.38 3.32
CA SER A 17 -0.58 10.83 3.20
C SER A 17 0.53 11.83 3.59
N GLY A 18 0.18 13.09 3.85
CA GLY A 18 1.13 14.17 4.14
C GLY A 18 1.92 14.67 2.92
N ALA A 19 1.55 14.27 1.70
CA ALA A 19 2.14 14.81 0.48
C ALA A 19 1.73 16.27 0.24
N TYR A 20 0.54 16.65 0.69
CA TYR A 20 0.07 18.03 0.75
C TYR A 20 -0.25 18.41 2.19
N LYS A 21 0.10 19.62 2.57
CA LYS A 21 -0.32 20.19 3.84
C LYS A 21 -1.80 20.56 3.74
N ARG A 22 -2.57 20.26 4.80
CA ARG A 22 -3.97 20.72 4.89
C ARG A 22 -4.02 22.24 5.04
N ASP A 23 -4.98 22.86 4.43
CA ASP A 23 -5.26 24.30 4.58
C ASP A 23 -6.09 24.54 5.85
N GLU A 24 -7.14 23.76 6.05
CA GLU A 24 -8.08 23.86 7.18
C GLU A 24 -8.58 22.46 7.61
N GLY A 25 -9.31 22.43 8.71
CA GLY A 25 -9.90 21.20 9.27
C GLY A 25 -8.93 20.41 10.17
N GLN A 26 -9.38 19.26 10.64
CA GLN A 26 -8.66 18.41 11.57
C GLN A 26 -8.65 16.96 11.08
N ILE A 27 -7.57 16.26 11.36
CA ILE A 27 -7.44 14.82 11.10
C ILE A 27 -7.36 14.13 12.46
N PHE A 28 -8.17 13.09 12.66
CA PHE A 28 -8.12 12.27 13.86
C PHE A 28 -7.75 10.85 13.50
N VAL A 29 -6.80 10.26 14.23
CA VAL A 29 -6.42 8.86 14.11
C VAL A 29 -6.60 8.21 15.47
N ASN A 30 -7.47 7.19 15.56
CA ASN A 30 -7.83 6.52 16.83
C ASN A 30 -8.38 7.48 17.91
N GLY A 31 -9.04 8.55 17.48
CA GLY A 31 -9.64 9.55 18.41
C GLY A 31 -8.69 10.64 18.87
N GLU A 32 -7.41 10.58 18.51
CA GLU A 32 -6.40 11.63 18.78
C GLU A 32 -6.16 12.49 17.56
N GLU A 33 -6.02 13.81 17.76
CA GLU A 33 -5.70 14.71 16.65
C GLU A 33 -4.31 14.42 16.10
N ALA A 34 -4.26 14.20 14.79
CA ALA A 34 -3.03 13.88 14.07
C ALA A 34 -2.54 15.11 13.28
N ASP A 35 -1.33 15.55 13.59
CA ASP A 35 -0.67 16.64 12.86
C ASP A 35 0.22 16.05 11.76
N ILE A 36 -0.34 16.00 10.54
CA ILE A 36 0.31 15.43 9.36
C ILE A 36 0.71 16.56 8.42
N ASN A 37 1.98 16.86 8.38
CA ASN A 37 2.55 17.93 7.55
C ASN A 37 3.47 17.39 6.43
N ASN A 38 3.86 16.13 6.52
CA ASN A 38 4.71 15.44 5.54
C ASN A 38 4.49 13.92 5.62
N PRO A 39 4.96 13.13 4.63
CA PRO A 39 4.76 11.68 4.62
C PRO A 39 5.37 10.93 5.81
N ARG A 40 6.41 11.48 6.45
CA ARG A 40 6.99 10.86 7.65
C ARG A 40 6.04 10.95 8.84
N ASP A 41 5.27 12.04 8.93
CA ASP A 41 4.27 12.20 9.98
C ASP A 41 3.13 11.19 9.78
N ALA A 42 2.60 11.04 8.55
CA ALA A 42 1.58 10.04 8.24
C ALA A 42 2.02 8.62 8.67
N LYS A 43 3.28 8.27 8.39
CA LYS A 43 3.86 6.98 8.80
C LYS A 43 3.93 6.77 10.31
N LYS A 44 4.15 7.81 11.11
CA LYS A 44 4.12 7.72 12.58
C LYS A 44 2.75 7.28 13.10
N TYR A 45 1.68 7.66 12.40
CA TYR A 45 0.32 7.23 12.68
C TYR A 45 -0.04 5.89 12.04
N GLY A 46 0.92 5.22 11.39
CA GLY A 46 0.70 3.95 10.70
C GLY A 46 -0.06 4.07 9.38
N ILE A 47 -0.08 5.26 8.77
CA ILE A 47 -0.70 5.49 7.48
C ILE A 47 0.34 5.28 6.37
N GLU A 48 0.09 4.31 5.50
CA GLU A 48 0.88 4.08 4.28
C GLU A 48 -0.03 4.22 3.06
N THR A 49 0.54 4.71 1.96
CA THR A 49 -0.22 4.96 0.72
C THR A 49 0.36 4.18 -0.43
N ILE A 50 -0.51 3.46 -1.13
CA ILE A 50 -0.22 2.75 -2.36
C ILE A 50 -0.92 3.51 -3.48
N TYR A 51 -0.14 4.21 -4.28
CA TYR A 51 -0.63 4.99 -5.40
C TYR A 51 -0.88 4.09 -6.62
N GLN A 52 -1.72 4.54 -7.53
CA GLN A 52 -1.99 3.89 -8.81
C GLN A 52 -0.69 3.57 -9.59
N THR A 53 0.26 4.51 -9.64
CA THR A 53 1.62 4.24 -10.09
C THR A 53 2.42 3.70 -8.91
N LEU A 54 2.68 2.40 -8.91
CA LEU A 54 3.37 1.74 -7.82
C LEU A 54 4.78 2.32 -7.62
N ALA A 55 5.08 2.68 -6.37
CA ALA A 55 6.41 3.18 -5.99
C ALA A 55 7.40 2.01 -5.80
N VAL A 56 7.59 1.21 -6.83
CA VAL A 56 8.56 0.11 -6.88
C VAL A 56 9.65 0.42 -7.91
N ALA A 57 10.86 -0.03 -7.64
CA ALA A 57 11.99 0.11 -8.55
C ALA A 57 12.02 -1.11 -9.49
N ASP A 58 11.72 -0.90 -10.77
CA ASP A 58 11.53 -1.96 -11.76
C ASP A 58 12.77 -2.84 -11.97
N ASN A 59 13.95 -2.27 -11.83
CA ASN A 59 15.25 -2.94 -12.04
C ASN A 59 15.80 -3.63 -10.78
N VAL A 60 15.10 -3.51 -9.66
CA VAL A 60 15.47 -4.08 -8.36
C VAL A 60 14.59 -5.28 -8.08
N ASP A 61 15.10 -6.28 -7.39
CA ASP A 61 14.34 -7.47 -7.04
C ASP A 61 13.24 -7.20 -5.99
N ALA A 62 12.34 -8.17 -5.83
CA ALA A 62 11.18 -8.00 -4.96
C ALA A 62 11.60 -7.85 -3.48
N ALA A 63 12.61 -8.59 -3.01
CA ALA A 63 13.05 -8.51 -1.61
C ALA A 63 13.65 -7.14 -1.29
N ALA A 64 14.53 -6.64 -2.14
CA ALA A 64 15.13 -5.32 -1.97
C ALA A 64 14.09 -4.19 -2.13
N ASN A 65 13.09 -4.34 -3.00
CA ASN A 65 11.99 -3.38 -3.12
C ASN A 65 11.20 -3.22 -1.81
N LEU A 66 10.99 -4.28 -1.05
CA LEU A 66 10.30 -4.18 0.25
C LEU A 66 11.04 -3.25 1.22
N TYR A 67 12.37 -3.23 1.15
CA TYR A 67 13.23 -2.48 2.06
C TYR A 67 13.73 -1.15 1.49
N LEU A 68 13.37 -0.78 0.27
CA LEU A 68 13.89 0.40 -0.40
C LEU A 68 13.73 1.68 0.45
N GLY A 69 14.87 2.29 0.85
CA GLY A 69 14.95 3.44 1.74
C GLY A 69 14.78 3.12 3.23
N ARG A 70 14.79 1.83 3.61
CA ARG A 70 14.72 1.32 4.99
C ARG A 70 15.50 0.01 5.12
N GLU A 71 16.64 -0.05 4.43
CA GLU A 71 17.46 -1.24 4.32
C GLU A 71 18.01 -1.71 5.68
N ILE A 72 18.10 -3.02 5.88
CA ILE A 72 18.77 -3.59 7.05
C ILE A 72 20.26 -3.58 6.77
N LEU A 73 21.02 -3.05 7.74
CA LEU A 73 22.47 -3.02 7.67
C LEU A 73 23.10 -4.05 8.61
N THR A 74 24.20 -4.64 8.17
CA THR A 74 25.08 -5.45 9.03
C THR A 74 25.80 -4.56 10.04
N ASN A 75 26.47 -5.16 11.02
CA ASN A 75 27.31 -4.44 11.98
C ASN A 75 28.48 -3.67 11.33
N TYR A 76 28.81 -3.98 10.08
CA TYR A 76 29.86 -3.31 9.30
C TYR A 76 29.33 -2.21 8.38
N GLY A 77 28.02 -1.92 8.42
CA GLY A 77 27.39 -0.88 7.61
C GLY A 77 27.11 -1.28 6.16
N THR A 78 27.27 -2.55 5.80
CA THR A 78 26.87 -3.09 4.48
C THR A 78 25.42 -3.60 4.53
N LEU A 79 24.78 -3.77 3.38
CA LEU A 79 23.42 -4.33 3.31
C LEU A 79 23.40 -5.77 3.83
N ASP A 80 22.38 -6.08 4.64
CA ASP A 80 22.10 -7.45 5.09
C ASP A 80 21.00 -8.07 4.22
N ASP A 81 21.38 -8.46 3.00
CA ASP A 81 20.48 -9.05 2.02
C ASP A 81 19.80 -10.33 2.54
N ALA A 82 20.50 -11.11 3.36
CA ALA A 82 19.96 -12.35 3.92
C ALA A 82 18.85 -12.08 4.93
N ALA A 83 19.04 -11.10 5.81
CA ALA A 83 18.01 -10.68 6.77
C ALA A 83 16.80 -10.07 6.05
N MET A 84 17.03 -9.20 5.06
CA MET A 84 15.96 -8.59 4.25
C MET A 84 15.17 -9.65 3.49
N GLU A 85 15.82 -10.58 2.79
CA GLU A 85 15.15 -11.67 2.07
C GLU A 85 14.34 -12.57 3.02
N SER A 86 14.92 -12.94 4.16
CA SER A 86 14.22 -13.77 5.16
C SER A 86 12.92 -13.15 5.65
N GLN A 87 12.94 -11.86 5.95
CA GLN A 87 11.74 -11.15 6.39
C GLN A 87 10.76 -10.90 5.24
N ALA A 88 11.25 -10.58 4.04
CA ALA A 88 10.43 -10.46 2.84
C ALA A 88 9.64 -11.75 2.58
N ARG A 89 10.30 -12.93 2.69
CA ARG A 89 9.64 -14.22 2.55
C ARG A 89 8.55 -14.47 3.60
N LYS A 90 8.76 -14.04 4.84
CA LYS A 90 7.73 -14.17 5.90
C LYS A 90 6.50 -13.34 5.59
N VAL A 91 6.67 -12.07 5.21
CA VAL A 91 5.56 -11.19 4.91
C VAL A 91 4.82 -11.63 3.64
N MET A 92 5.56 -11.89 2.57
CA MET A 92 4.97 -12.36 1.30
C MET A 92 4.32 -13.73 1.45
N GLY A 93 4.91 -14.66 2.23
CA GLY A 93 4.31 -15.97 2.48
C GLY A 93 2.96 -15.89 3.20
N ARG A 94 2.72 -14.83 3.99
CA ARG A 94 1.42 -14.55 4.59
C ARG A 94 0.42 -13.96 3.58
N LEU A 95 0.88 -13.02 2.75
CA LEU A 95 0.03 -12.25 1.85
C LEU A 95 -0.21 -12.95 0.50
N ASN A 96 0.79 -13.63 0.00
CA ASN A 96 0.76 -14.37 -1.26
C ASN A 96 1.63 -15.64 -1.14
N PRO A 97 1.10 -16.75 -0.57
CA PRO A 97 1.87 -17.97 -0.31
C PRO A 97 2.55 -18.58 -1.54
N ASN A 98 2.00 -18.32 -2.72
CA ASN A 98 2.51 -18.85 -3.99
C ASN A 98 3.63 -17.98 -4.60
N PHE A 99 3.99 -16.87 -3.97
CA PHE A 99 5.04 -15.98 -4.49
C PHE A 99 6.43 -16.59 -4.28
N GLN A 100 7.17 -16.82 -5.37
CA GLN A 100 8.50 -17.44 -5.34
C GLN A 100 9.61 -16.56 -5.95
N ARG A 101 9.25 -15.48 -6.62
CA ARG A 101 10.15 -14.70 -7.49
C ARG A 101 10.88 -13.57 -6.74
N PHE A 102 11.46 -13.88 -5.57
CA PHE A 102 12.08 -12.87 -4.70
C PHE A 102 13.33 -12.22 -5.29
N LYS A 103 14.10 -12.94 -6.10
CA LYS A 103 15.37 -12.47 -6.70
C LYS A 103 15.24 -11.96 -8.12
N GLU A 104 14.03 -11.91 -8.63
CA GLU A 104 13.78 -11.39 -9.96
C GLU A 104 13.46 -9.89 -9.91
N PRO A 105 13.95 -9.11 -10.89
CA PRO A 105 13.54 -7.71 -11.02
C PRO A 105 12.02 -7.57 -11.07
N VAL A 106 11.49 -6.55 -10.38
CA VAL A 106 10.04 -6.32 -10.31
C VAL A 106 9.42 -6.09 -11.69
N SER A 107 10.18 -5.59 -12.66
CA SER A 107 9.75 -5.49 -14.06
C SER A 107 9.30 -6.81 -14.70
N LYS A 108 9.78 -7.96 -14.21
CA LYS A 108 9.39 -9.28 -14.71
C LYS A 108 8.17 -9.87 -14.00
N LEU A 109 7.66 -9.22 -12.97
CA LEU A 109 6.49 -9.65 -12.23
C LEU A 109 5.21 -9.26 -12.95
N SER A 110 4.15 -10.01 -12.74
CA SER A 110 2.81 -9.63 -13.19
C SER A 110 2.30 -8.39 -12.44
N GLY A 111 1.25 -7.75 -12.95
CA GLY A 111 0.63 -6.59 -12.32
C GLY A 111 0.20 -6.89 -10.88
N GLY A 112 -0.53 -7.98 -10.66
CA GLY A 112 -0.95 -8.43 -9.33
C GLY A 112 0.21 -8.78 -8.41
N GLN A 113 1.29 -9.36 -8.93
CA GLN A 113 2.50 -9.63 -8.14
C GLN A 113 3.20 -8.32 -7.73
N ARG A 114 3.30 -7.33 -8.63
CA ARG A 114 3.84 -6.01 -8.30
C ARG A 114 3.00 -5.32 -7.24
N GLN A 115 1.66 -5.42 -7.35
CA GLN A 115 0.74 -4.90 -6.35
C GLN A 115 0.95 -5.59 -4.99
N SER A 116 1.10 -6.91 -4.97
CA SER A 116 1.41 -7.66 -3.74
C SER A 116 2.72 -7.22 -3.09
N VAL A 117 3.76 -6.92 -3.88
CA VAL A 117 5.04 -6.37 -3.37
C VAL A 117 4.83 -4.99 -2.73
N ALA A 118 4.07 -4.10 -3.37
CA ALA A 118 3.79 -2.76 -2.83
C ALA A 118 2.98 -2.84 -1.51
N ILE A 119 2.00 -3.73 -1.43
CA ILE A 119 1.22 -3.98 -0.22
C ILE A 119 2.10 -4.59 0.87
N ALA A 120 2.90 -5.61 0.54
CA ALA A 120 3.81 -6.26 1.47
C ALA A 120 4.80 -5.27 2.10
N ARG A 121 5.31 -4.31 1.32
CA ARG A 121 6.15 -3.23 1.82
C ARG A 121 5.45 -2.40 2.89
N ALA A 122 4.21 -2.02 2.67
CA ALA A 122 3.44 -1.24 3.64
C ALA A 122 3.23 -2.05 4.95
N ILE A 123 2.88 -3.32 4.83
CA ILE A 123 2.64 -4.22 5.97
C ILE A 123 3.93 -4.50 6.76
N LEU A 124 5.06 -4.68 6.06
CA LEU A 124 6.36 -4.91 6.69
C LEU A 124 6.73 -3.80 7.68
N PHE A 125 6.28 -2.58 7.42
CA PHE A 125 6.53 -1.42 8.26
C PHE A 125 5.34 -1.03 9.15
N ASN A 126 4.51 -2.02 9.52
CA ASN A 126 3.41 -1.90 10.50
C ASN A 126 2.33 -0.87 10.10
N ALA A 127 1.97 -0.83 8.83
CA ALA A 127 0.80 -0.07 8.42
C ALA A 127 -0.43 -0.53 9.19
N ARG A 128 -1.17 0.42 9.76
CA ARG A 128 -2.47 0.22 10.41
C ARG A 128 -3.60 0.74 9.54
N ILE A 129 -3.27 1.69 8.69
CA ILE A 129 -4.18 2.30 7.72
C ILE A 129 -3.49 2.28 6.36
N LEU A 130 -4.14 1.67 5.39
CA LEU A 130 -3.71 1.66 4.00
C LEU A 130 -4.62 2.55 3.16
N ILE A 131 -4.02 3.44 2.41
CA ILE A 131 -4.70 4.20 1.37
C ILE A 131 -4.32 3.54 0.05
N MET A 132 -5.30 3.07 -0.71
CA MET A 132 -5.11 2.42 -1.99
C MET A 132 -5.82 3.22 -3.08
N ASP A 133 -5.06 3.76 -4.02
CA ASP A 133 -5.57 4.54 -5.13
C ASP A 133 -5.65 3.67 -6.39
N GLU A 134 -6.86 3.24 -6.72
CA GLU A 134 -7.17 2.39 -7.88
C GLU A 134 -6.30 1.12 -7.99
N PRO A 135 -6.26 0.26 -6.95
CA PRO A 135 -5.30 -0.85 -6.90
C PRO A 135 -5.51 -1.93 -7.98
N THR A 136 -6.66 -1.95 -8.63
CA THR A 136 -7.08 -2.95 -9.63
C THR A 136 -7.15 -2.40 -11.06
N ALA A 137 -7.03 -1.07 -11.26
CA ALA A 137 -7.37 -0.39 -12.50
C ALA A 137 -6.58 -0.83 -13.76
N ALA A 138 -5.42 -1.47 -13.61
CA ALA A 138 -4.59 -1.90 -14.75
C ALA A 138 -4.34 -3.41 -14.75
N LEU A 139 -5.19 -4.17 -14.05
CA LEU A 139 -5.05 -5.61 -13.85
C LEU A 139 -6.03 -6.40 -14.70
N GLY A 140 -5.63 -7.61 -15.10
CA GLY A 140 -6.56 -8.57 -15.68
C GLY A 140 -7.48 -9.20 -14.61
N PRO A 141 -8.57 -9.87 -15.00
CA PRO A 141 -9.56 -10.40 -14.04
C PRO A 141 -8.94 -11.27 -12.93
N GLN A 142 -8.06 -12.21 -13.28
CA GLN A 142 -7.40 -13.08 -12.29
C GLN A 142 -6.50 -12.33 -11.32
N GLU A 143 -5.84 -11.27 -11.79
CA GLU A 143 -4.98 -10.42 -10.95
C GLU A 143 -5.83 -9.53 -10.03
N THR A 144 -6.96 -9.05 -10.53
CA THR A 144 -7.95 -8.31 -9.75
C THR A 144 -8.47 -9.17 -8.60
N ASP A 145 -8.88 -10.40 -8.87
CA ASP A 145 -9.34 -11.34 -7.84
C ASP A 145 -8.25 -11.54 -6.76
N GLN A 146 -7.00 -11.77 -7.15
CA GLN A 146 -5.88 -11.93 -6.20
C GLN A 146 -5.67 -10.70 -5.32
N VAL A 147 -5.77 -9.50 -5.88
CA VAL A 147 -5.63 -8.25 -5.12
C VAL A 147 -6.84 -8.04 -4.21
N SER A 148 -8.03 -8.38 -4.66
CA SER A 148 -9.27 -8.30 -3.87
C SER A 148 -9.22 -9.25 -2.67
N ASP A 149 -8.78 -10.49 -2.86
CA ASP A 149 -8.58 -11.47 -1.77
C ASP A 149 -7.57 -10.93 -0.75
N LEU A 150 -6.47 -10.34 -1.22
CA LEU A 150 -5.46 -9.75 -0.36
C LEU A 150 -6.02 -8.58 0.46
N ILE A 151 -6.81 -7.70 -0.15
CA ILE A 151 -7.50 -6.59 0.54
C ILE A 151 -8.44 -7.14 1.61
N GLN A 152 -9.21 -8.16 1.30
CA GLN A 152 -10.12 -8.80 2.26
C GLN A 152 -9.36 -9.44 3.44
N GLN A 153 -8.24 -10.11 3.17
CA GLN A 153 -7.39 -10.66 4.21
C GLN A 153 -6.88 -9.56 5.16
N LEU A 154 -6.35 -8.46 4.61
CA LEU A 154 -5.85 -7.34 5.41
C LEU A 154 -6.95 -6.70 6.28
N LYS A 155 -8.15 -6.59 5.74
CA LYS A 155 -9.33 -6.13 6.46
C LYS A 155 -9.66 -7.06 7.63
N GLN A 156 -9.61 -8.38 7.44
CA GLN A 156 -9.81 -9.37 8.52
C GLN A 156 -8.71 -9.28 9.60
N GLU A 157 -7.51 -8.89 9.23
CA GLU A 157 -6.40 -8.63 10.17
C GLU A 157 -6.56 -7.29 10.93
N GLY A 158 -7.63 -6.54 10.69
CA GLY A 158 -7.94 -5.28 11.37
C GLY A 158 -7.25 -4.04 10.81
N ILE A 159 -6.71 -4.12 9.60
CA ILE A 159 -6.12 -2.96 8.92
C ILE A 159 -7.24 -2.10 8.36
N GLY A 160 -7.24 -0.80 8.70
CA GLY A 160 -8.15 0.17 8.11
C GLY A 160 -7.76 0.45 6.65
N ILE A 161 -8.71 0.41 5.71
CA ILE A 161 -8.42 0.60 4.29
C ILE A 161 -9.27 1.71 3.72
N PHE A 162 -8.61 2.73 3.16
CA PHE A 162 -9.23 3.71 2.28
C PHE A 162 -9.03 3.27 0.84
N LEU A 163 -10.05 2.65 0.26
CA LEU A 163 -10.04 2.23 -1.13
C LEU A 163 -10.64 3.33 -2.01
N ILE A 164 -9.91 3.77 -3.02
CA ILE A 164 -10.44 4.56 -4.12
C ILE A 164 -10.53 3.66 -5.32
N SER A 165 -11.72 3.53 -5.86
CA SER A 165 -11.99 2.84 -7.10
C SER A 165 -13.07 3.59 -7.87
N HIS A 166 -12.98 3.56 -9.18
CA HIS A 166 -14.07 3.95 -10.06
C HIS A 166 -14.90 2.73 -10.51
N ASP A 167 -14.45 1.53 -10.21
CA ASP A 167 -15.21 0.30 -10.43
C ASP A 167 -16.18 0.05 -9.28
N ILE A 168 -17.45 0.00 -9.63
CA ILE A 168 -18.53 -0.17 -8.68
C ILE A 168 -18.54 -1.58 -8.09
N HIS A 169 -18.06 -2.59 -8.83
CA HIS A 169 -17.95 -3.98 -8.36
C HIS A 169 -16.93 -4.08 -7.22
N ASP A 170 -15.73 -3.52 -7.40
CA ASP A 170 -14.72 -3.47 -6.34
C ASP A 170 -15.28 -2.85 -5.05
N VAL A 171 -16.12 -1.80 -5.21
CA VAL A 171 -16.67 -1.09 -4.05
C VAL A 171 -17.68 -1.93 -3.30
N PHE A 172 -18.57 -2.64 -4.00
CA PHE A 172 -19.58 -3.50 -3.37
C PHE A 172 -18.94 -4.73 -2.71
N ASP A 173 -17.91 -5.28 -3.32
CA ASP A 173 -17.28 -6.51 -2.83
C ASP A 173 -16.35 -6.27 -1.64
N LEU A 174 -15.71 -5.09 -1.59
CA LEU A 174 -14.63 -4.82 -0.63
C LEU A 174 -15.01 -3.84 0.49
N ALA A 175 -15.94 -2.91 0.25
CA ALA A 175 -16.17 -1.80 1.17
C ALA A 175 -17.27 -2.09 2.20
N ASP A 176 -17.01 -1.75 3.47
CA ASP A 176 -18.04 -1.72 4.52
C ASP A 176 -18.82 -0.40 4.50
N ARG A 177 -18.20 0.67 4.05
CA ARG A 177 -18.78 2.02 3.99
C ARG A 177 -18.34 2.72 2.72
N VAL A 178 -19.25 3.46 2.12
CA VAL A 178 -18.99 4.23 0.90
C VAL A 178 -19.13 5.71 1.17
N ALA A 179 -18.13 6.49 0.76
CA ALA A 179 -18.19 7.94 0.72
C ALA A 179 -18.14 8.40 -0.75
N VAL A 180 -19.07 9.30 -1.12
CA VAL A 180 -19.13 9.85 -2.47
C VAL A 180 -18.71 11.32 -2.43
N MET A 181 -17.70 11.64 -3.23
CA MET A 181 -17.22 13.02 -3.41
C MET A 181 -17.79 13.59 -4.71
N LYS A 182 -18.18 14.86 -4.68
CA LYS A 182 -18.77 15.59 -5.81
C LYS A 182 -17.88 16.76 -6.22
#